data_4caabad0995ac77b25803d3b565c226e
#
_entry.id   4caabad0995ac77b25803d3b565c226e
#
_cell.length_a   1.000
_cell.length_b   1.000
_cell.length_c   1.000
_cell.angle_alpha   90.00
_cell.angle_beta   90.00
_cell.angle_gamma   90.00
#
_symmetry.space_group_name_H-M   'P 1'
#
loop_
_entity.id
_entity.type
_entity.pdbx_description
1 polymer ?
#
loop_
_entity_poly.entity_id
_entity_poly.type
_entity_poly.pdbx_seq_one_letter_code
_entity_poly.pdbx_strand_id
1 'polypeptide(L)'
;MMKLISACCLAAALTMLFTGCGTSYSWRPKVPDGMRTVTVPTFRNESGLNEFGAVAARQVLREFQREGTFSIRRADEAALEIQGIVKSVKAGETTYNRRTYGRLYSGEVEAQVEVSVIDKREGRVLVDNRLYRARTTLVIGQDIVTAERDASGRLADALARQVVDDMLNLKW
;
A
#
# COMPACT_ATOMS: atom_id res chain seq x y z
N MET A 1 -39.13 -27.34 45.84
CA MET A 1 -39.23 -26.05 45.11
C MET A 1 -37.88 -25.39 44.87
N MET A 2 -36.97 -25.33 45.82
CA MET A 2 -35.64 -24.71 45.64
C MET A 2 -34.75 -25.31 44.51
N LYS A 3 -34.79 -26.63 44.31
CA LYS A 3 -33.98 -27.29 43.24
C LYS A 3 -34.49 -26.99 41.82
N LEU A 4 -35.77 -26.73 41.62
CA LEU A 4 -36.34 -26.35 40.31
C LEU A 4 -35.95 -24.90 39.94
N ILE A 5 -35.92 -24.00 40.90
CA ILE A 5 -35.53 -22.58 40.69
C ILE A 5 -34.06 -22.50 40.35
N SER A 6 -33.20 -23.27 40.99
CA SER A 6 -31.77 -23.31 40.68
C SER A 6 -31.49 -23.85 39.30
N ALA A 7 -32.18 -24.86 38.81
CA ALA A 7 -32.06 -25.40 37.45
C ALA A 7 -32.48 -24.40 36.36
N CYS A 8 -33.59 -23.65 36.63
CA CYS A 8 -34.09 -22.64 35.72
C CYS A 8 -33.12 -21.43 35.56
N CYS A 9 -32.52 -20.99 36.69
CA CYS A 9 -31.50 -19.94 36.65
C CYS A 9 -30.20 -20.36 35.90
N LEU A 10 -29.80 -21.63 36.05
CA LEU A 10 -28.65 -22.16 35.35
C LEU A 10 -28.87 -22.25 33.83
N ALA A 11 -30.10 -22.67 33.42
CA ALA A 11 -30.46 -22.72 32.01
C ALA A 11 -30.57 -21.32 31.37
N ALA A 12 -31.12 -20.33 32.10
CA ALA A 12 -31.18 -18.94 31.66
C ALA A 12 -29.78 -18.28 31.51
N ALA A 13 -28.85 -18.60 32.41
CA ALA A 13 -27.46 -18.12 32.33
C ALA A 13 -26.72 -18.74 31.14
N LEU A 14 -26.99 -20.00 30.78
CA LEU A 14 -26.37 -20.68 29.68
C LEU A 14 -26.85 -20.16 28.32
N THR A 15 -28.09 -19.70 28.21
CA THR A 15 -28.63 -19.12 26.96
C THR A 15 -28.08 -17.71 26.66
N MET A 16 -27.70 -16.96 27.67
CA MET A 16 -27.05 -15.63 27.47
C MET A 16 -25.62 -15.70 26.91
N LEU A 17 -24.94 -16.84 27.00
CA LEU A 17 -23.59 -17.03 26.45
C LEU A 17 -23.59 -17.24 24.92
N PHE A 18 -24.73 -17.54 24.30
CA PHE A 18 -24.83 -17.77 22.85
C PHE A 18 -25.33 -16.58 22.03
N THR A 19 -25.70 -15.46 22.65
CA THR A 19 -26.06 -14.24 21.94
C THR A 19 -24.83 -13.36 21.66
N GLY A 20 -23.72 -13.96 21.28
CA GLY A 20 -22.62 -13.25 20.65
C GLY A 20 -23.07 -12.80 19.26
N CYS A 21 -23.74 -11.65 19.15
CA CYS A 21 -23.94 -10.97 17.88
C CYS A 21 -22.59 -10.71 17.24
N GLY A 22 -22.18 -11.61 16.37
CA GLY A 22 -21.11 -11.37 15.43
C GLY A 22 -21.54 -10.30 14.41
N THR A 23 -21.65 -9.04 14.85
CA THR A 23 -21.66 -7.93 13.90
C THR A 23 -20.26 -7.89 13.29
N SER A 24 -20.05 -8.64 12.21
CA SER A 24 -18.89 -8.44 11.34
C SER A 24 -19.05 -7.03 10.74
N TYR A 25 -18.47 -6.07 11.42
CA TYR A 25 -18.34 -4.70 10.95
C TYR A 25 -17.31 -4.70 9.83
N SER A 26 -17.76 -5.02 8.62
CA SER A 26 -16.90 -4.97 7.46
C SER A 26 -16.78 -3.52 7.03
N TRP A 27 -15.70 -2.88 7.41
CA TRP A 27 -15.23 -1.61 6.86
C TRP A 27 -14.70 -1.84 5.43
N ARG A 28 -15.55 -2.41 4.57
CA ARG A 28 -15.18 -2.47 3.16
C ARG A 28 -15.43 -1.10 2.54
N PRO A 29 -14.41 -0.49 1.91
CA PRO A 29 -14.58 0.74 1.16
C PRO A 29 -15.75 0.56 0.18
N LYS A 30 -16.60 1.57 0.08
CA LYS A 30 -17.74 1.55 -0.86
C LYS A 30 -17.26 1.88 -2.27
N VAL A 31 -16.41 1.02 -2.83
CA VAL A 31 -16.03 1.13 -4.24
C VAL A 31 -17.19 0.65 -5.09
N PRO A 32 -17.73 1.46 -6.03
CA PRO A 32 -18.79 1.03 -6.93
C PRO A 32 -18.38 -0.23 -7.71
N ASP A 33 -19.30 -1.17 -7.91
CA ASP A 33 -18.99 -2.46 -8.56
C ASP A 33 -18.34 -2.29 -9.95
N GLY A 34 -18.76 -1.25 -10.69
CA GLY A 34 -18.17 -0.95 -11.99
C GLY A 34 -16.76 -0.37 -11.94
N MET A 35 -16.22 0.02 -10.77
CA MET A 35 -14.89 0.64 -10.60
C MET A 35 -13.89 -0.27 -9.87
N ARG A 36 -14.19 -1.56 -9.73
CA ARG A 36 -13.32 -2.50 -9.01
C ARG A 36 -12.22 -3.13 -9.84
N THR A 37 -12.10 -2.76 -11.10
CA THR A 37 -11.03 -3.28 -11.96
C THR A 37 -9.98 -2.21 -12.22
N VAL A 38 -8.72 -2.56 -12.02
CA VAL A 38 -7.59 -1.62 -12.09
C VAL A 38 -6.48 -2.14 -12.98
N THR A 39 -5.86 -1.24 -13.70
CA THR A 39 -4.58 -1.47 -14.38
C THR A 39 -3.54 -0.47 -13.90
N VAL A 40 -2.30 -0.90 -13.79
CA VAL A 40 -1.16 -0.06 -13.39
C VAL A 40 -0.06 -0.24 -14.43
N PRO A 41 0.06 0.64 -15.41
CA PRO A 41 1.19 0.64 -16.33
C PRO A 41 2.49 0.94 -15.59
N THR A 42 3.61 0.66 -16.22
CA THR A 42 4.92 1.06 -15.69
C THR A 42 4.97 2.57 -15.48
N PHE A 43 5.40 2.99 -14.29
CA PHE A 43 5.49 4.40 -13.98
C PHE A 43 6.62 5.06 -14.78
N ARG A 44 6.33 6.26 -15.30
CA ARG A 44 7.34 7.09 -15.94
C ARG A 44 8.38 7.49 -14.91
N ASN A 45 9.64 7.39 -15.26
CA ASN A 45 10.73 7.69 -14.35
C ASN A 45 11.51 8.92 -14.82
N GLU A 46 11.43 9.98 -14.04
CA GLU A 46 12.17 11.23 -14.22
C GLU A 46 13.33 11.35 -13.21
N SER A 47 13.49 10.34 -12.32
CA SER A 47 14.59 10.30 -11.38
C SER A 47 15.85 9.73 -12.02
N GLY A 48 17.00 10.01 -11.41
CA GLY A 48 18.29 9.44 -11.86
C GLY A 48 18.46 7.94 -11.54
N LEU A 49 17.54 7.31 -10.80
CA LEU A 49 17.61 5.89 -10.43
C LEU A 49 16.87 5.05 -11.47
N ASN A 50 17.63 4.36 -12.32
CA ASN A 50 17.07 3.49 -13.34
C ASN A 50 16.17 2.41 -12.70
N GLU A 51 15.13 2.00 -13.44
CA GLU A 51 14.20 0.93 -13.07
C GLU A 51 13.25 1.21 -11.88
N PHE A 52 13.42 2.28 -11.09
CA PHE A 52 12.57 2.52 -9.93
C PHE A 52 11.08 2.67 -10.32
N GLY A 53 10.76 3.25 -11.46
CA GLY A 53 9.39 3.34 -11.97
C GLY A 53 8.73 1.96 -12.17
N ALA A 54 9.49 1.01 -12.71
CA ALA A 54 8.99 -0.37 -12.88
C ALA A 54 8.86 -1.10 -11.54
N VAL A 55 9.78 -0.86 -10.60
CA VAL A 55 9.71 -1.43 -9.23
C VAL A 55 8.50 -0.89 -8.49
N ALA A 56 8.25 0.41 -8.54
CA ALA A 56 7.13 1.07 -7.89
C ALA A 56 5.78 0.57 -8.46
N ALA A 57 5.63 0.53 -9.78
CA ALA A 57 4.41 0.03 -10.42
C ALA A 57 4.10 -1.43 -10.04
N ARG A 58 5.11 -2.31 -10.07
CA ARG A 58 4.95 -3.71 -9.64
C ARG A 58 4.56 -3.83 -8.17
N GLN A 59 5.08 -2.96 -7.32
CA GLN A 59 4.74 -2.99 -5.89
C GLN A 59 3.31 -2.51 -5.65
N VAL A 60 2.85 -1.48 -6.37
CA VAL A 60 1.45 -1.03 -6.33
C VAL A 60 0.51 -2.15 -6.78
N LEU A 61 0.84 -2.87 -7.85
CA LEU A 61 0.07 -4.04 -8.29
C LEU A 61 -0.02 -5.11 -7.20
N ARG A 62 1.11 -5.46 -6.56
CA ARG A 62 1.13 -6.45 -5.46
C ARG A 62 0.29 -6.00 -4.27
N GLU A 63 0.31 -4.72 -3.96
CA GLU A 63 -0.48 -4.18 -2.86
C GLU A 63 -1.98 -4.26 -3.14
N PHE A 64 -2.43 -3.94 -4.37
CA PHE A 64 -3.82 -4.16 -4.77
C PHE A 64 -4.24 -5.64 -4.70
N GLN A 65 -3.35 -6.57 -5.09
CA GLN A 65 -3.60 -8.01 -4.97
C GLN A 65 -3.74 -8.44 -3.52
N ARG A 66 -2.91 -7.91 -2.63
CA ARG A 66 -2.92 -8.22 -1.19
C ARG A 66 -4.17 -7.70 -0.50
N GLU A 67 -4.57 -6.48 -0.85
CA GLU A 67 -5.73 -5.82 -0.26
C GLU A 67 -7.05 -6.47 -0.71
N GLY A 68 -7.18 -6.83 -1.98
CA GLY A 68 -8.24 -7.70 -2.51
C GLY A 68 -9.56 -7.01 -2.84
N THR A 69 -9.73 -5.70 -2.63
CA THR A 69 -10.93 -4.95 -3.03
C THR A 69 -10.98 -4.73 -4.54
N PHE A 70 -9.80 -4.52 -5.15
CA PHE A 70 -9.65 -4.29 -6.57
C PHE A 70 -9.13 -5.53 -7.29
N SER A 71 -9.70 -5.83 -8.46
CA SER A 71 -9.23 -6.89 -9.35
C SER A 71 -8.33 -6.30 -10.43
N ILE A 72 -7.12 -6.83 -10.56
CA ILE A 72 -6.18 -6.41 -11.60
C ILE A 72 -6.65 -6.97 -12.94
N ARG A 73 -6.73 -6.12 -13.94
CA ARG A 73 -7.08 -6.45 -15.32
C ARG A 73 -6.10 -5.85 -16.31
N ARG A 74 -6.16 -6.33 -17.53
CA ARG A 74 -5.42 -5.76 -18.66
C ARG A 74 -5.94 -4.35 -18.94
N ALA A 75 -5.12 -3.54 -19.60
CA ALA A 75 -5.46 -2.15 -19.88
C ALA A 75 -6.79 -1.97 -20.64
N ASP A 76 -7.14 -2.89 -21.52
CA ASP A 76 -8.38 -2.89 -22.31
C ASP A 76 -9.64 -3.24 -21.49
N GLU A 77 -9.49 -3.97 -20.38
CA GLU A 77 -10.57 -4.48 -19.54
C GLU A 77 -10.74 -3.71 -18.22
N ALA A 78 -9.75 -2.91 -17.85
CA ALA A 78 -9.75 -2.19 -16.59
C ALA A 78 -10.61 -0.93 -16.66
N ALA A 79 -11.43 -0.71 -15.63
CA ALA A 79 -12.21 0.52 -15.47
C ALA A 79 -11.33 1.69 -14.99
N LEU A 80 -10.34 1.41 -14.17
CA LEU A 80 -9.43 2.40 -13.61
C LEU A 80 -8.00 2.19 -14.11
N GLU A 81 -7.33 3.28 -14.42
CA GLU A 81 -5.92 3.30 -14.75
C GLU A 81 -5.16 4.17 -13.74
N ILE A 82 -4.10 3.60 -13.16
CA ILE A 82 -3.23 4.30 -12.20
C ILE A 82 -1.93 4.64 -12.90
N GLN A 83 -1.76 5.88 -13.27
CA GLN A 83 -0.54 6.40 -13.87
C GLN A 83 0.35 6.99 -12.80
N GLY A 84 1.66 6.73 -12.86
CA GLY A 84 2.63 7.27 -11.94
C GLY A 84 3.84 7.89 -12.64
N ILE A 85 4.37 8.95 -12.02
CA ILE A 85 5.58 9.63 -12.45
C ILE A 85 6.52 9.70 -11.26
N VAL A 86 7.65 9.02 -11.33
CA VAL A 86 8.72 9.15 -10.33
C VAL A 86 9.44 10.48 -10.57
N LYS A 87 9.23 11.43 -9.68
CA LYS A 87 9.83 12.77 -9.80
C LYS A 87 11.28 12.79 -9.34
N SER A 88 11.55 12.15 -8.22
CA SER A 88 12.91 12.09 -7.68
C SER A 88 13.11 10.88 -6.78
N VAL A 89 14.33 10.38 -6.77
CA VAL A 89 14.86 9.50 -5.72
C VAL A 89 16.20 10.11 -5.30
N LYS A 90 16.26 10.55 -4.04
CA LYS A 90 17.43 11.29 -3.53
C LYS A 90 17.94 10.63 -2.26
N ALA A 91 19.25 10.44 -2.19
CA ALA A 91 19.90 10.14 -0.93
C ALA A 91 20.03 11.44 -0.12
N GLY A 92 19.61 11.41 1.13
CA GLY A 92 19.83 12.48 2.10
C GLY A 92 21.25 12.46 2.66
N GLU A 93 21.45 13.18 3.75
CA GLU A 93 22.77 13.21 4.42
C GLU A 93 23.17 11.83 4.91
N THR A 94 24.39 11.45 4.59
CA THR A 94 24.99 10.17 4.99
C THR A 94 25.72 10.35 6.31
N THR A 95 25.34 9.64 7.36
CA THR A 95 26.03 9.69 8.65
C THR A 95 27.08 8.59 8.71
N TYR A 96 28.31 8.98 8.97
CA TYR A 96 29.44 8.07 9.15
C TYR A 96 29.56 7.64 10.63
N ASN A 97 29.36 6.37 10.93
CA ASN A 97 29.56 5.86 12.27
C ASN A 97 30.96 5.21 12.41
N ARG A 98 31.89 5.94 13.03
CA ARG A 98 33.30 5.53 13.20
C ARG A 98 33.52 4.43 14.25
N ARG A 99 32.50 4.08 15.04
CA ARG A 99 32.63 3.22 16.23
C ARG A 99 32.48 1.72 15.99
N THR A 100 32.03 1.31 14.83
CA THR A 100 31.83 -0.12 14.53
C THR A 100 32.96 -0.62 13.62
N TYR A 101 33.58 -1.71 13.99
CA TYR A 101 34.55 -2.45 13.18
C TYR A 101 33.88 -2.90 11.86
N GLY A 102 34.05 -2.13 10.82
CA GLY A 102 33.43 -2.30 9.53
C GLY A 102 32.73 -1.01 9.12
N ARG A 103 33.13 -0.45 7.99
CA ARG A 103 32.63 0.82 7.46
C ARG A 103 31.16 0.72 7.08
N LEU A 104 30.24 0.86 8.05
CA LEU A 104 28.82 0.98 7.80
C LEU A 104 28.49 2.46 7.58
N TYR A 105 28.06 2.78 6.38
CA TYR A 105 27.47 4.08 6.08
C TYR A 105 25.95 3.91 6.16
N SER A 106 25.29 4.76 6.92
CA SER A 106 23.84 4.84 6.90
C SER A 106 23.42 6.23 6.42
N GLY A 107 22.45 6.26 5.54
CA GLY A 107 21.83 7.47 5.01
C GLY A 107 20.34 7.29 4.87
N GLU A 108 19.62 8.38 4.77
CA GLU A 108 18.21 8.35 4.42
C GLU A 108 18.06 8.48 2.91
N VAL A 109 17.15 7.71 2.31
CA VAL A 109 16.75 7.86 0.91
C VAL A 109 15.27 8.20 0.86
N GLU A 110 14.93 9.23 0.10
CA GLU A 110 13.56 9.66 -0.15
C GLU A 110 13.20 9.47 -1.62
N ALA A 111 12.03 8.90 -1.88
CA ALA A 111 11.42 8.86 -3.19
C ALA A 111 10.15 9.71 -3.22
N GLN A 112 9.94 10.43 -4.32
CA GLN A 112 8.75 11.22 -4.61
C GLN A 112 8.12 10.74 -5.90
N VAL A 113 6.81 10.40 -5.82
CA VAL A 113 6.04 9.88 -6.96
C VAL A 113 4.72 10.64 -7.04
N GLU A 114 4.41 11.19 -8.21
CA GLU A 114 3.10 11.72 -8.54
C GLU A 114 2.25 10.60 -9.11
N VAL A 115 1.02 10.47 -8.61
CA VAL A 115 0.07 9.46 -9.10
C VAL A 115 -1.22 10.12 -9.52
N SER A 116 -1.71 9.74 -10.69
CA SER A 116 -3.03 10.09 -11.21
C SER A 116 -3.88 8.84 -11.37
N VAL A 117 -5.17 8.97 -11.09
CA VAL A 117 -6.15 7.90 -11.23
C VAL A 117 -7.21 8.33 -12.25
N ILE A 118 -7.39 7.54 -13.28
CA ILE A 118 -8.27 7.84 -14.39
C ILE A 118 -9.38 6.80 -14.47
N ASP A 119 -10.64 7.24 -14.48
CA ASP A 119 -11.77 6.43 -14.88
C ASP A 119 -11.78 6.33 -16.41
N LYS A 120 -11.45 5.16 -16.92
CA LYS A 120 -11.33 4.94 -18.39
C LYS A 120 -12.67 4.88 -19.10
N ARG A 121 -13.75 4.61 -18.38
CA ARG A 121 -15.10 4.53 -18.98
C ARG A 121 -15.65 5.91 -19.29
N GLU A 122 -15.39 6.87 -18.40
CA GLU A 122 -15.87 8.26 -18.56
C GLU A 122 -14.76 9.20 -19.01
N GLY A 123 -13.51 8.74 -19.07
CA GLY A 123 -12.35 9.58 -19.37
C GLY A 123 -12.07 10.64 -18.29
N ARG A 124 -12.60 10.43 -17.07
CA ARG A 124 -12.52 11.40 -15.98
C ARG A 124 -11.33 11.14 -15.10
N VAL A 125 -10.60 12.18 -14.73
CA VAL A 125 -9.52 12.11 -13.74
C VAL A 125 -10.14 12.16 -12.35
N LEU A 126 -9.96 11.09 -11.57
CA LEU A 126 -10.44 10.98 -10.19
C LEU A 126 -9.43 11.55 -9.19
N VAL A 127 -8.16 11.34 -9.44
CA VAL A 127 -7.02 11.90 -8.69
C VAL A 127 -6.06 12.48 -9.70
N ASP A 128 -5.68 13.73 -9.55
CA ASP A 128 -4.75 14.40 -10.45
C ASP A 128 -3.42 14.69 -9.74
N ASN A 129 -2.34 14.13 -10.27
CA ASN A 129 -0.95 14.37 -9.91
C ASN A 129 -0.70 14.47 -8.38
N ARG A 130 -1.34 13.57 -7.60
CA ARG A 130 -1.15 13.55 -6.15
C ARG A 130 0.27 13.09 -5.83
N LEU A 131 0.96 13.88 -5.02
CA LEU A 131 2.34 13.60 -4.62
C LEU A 131 2.40 12.69 -3.40
N TYR A 132 3.05 11.54 -3.56
CA TYR A 132 3.39 10.60 -2.51
C TYR A 132 4.89 10.65 -2.22
N ARG A 133 5.23 10.52 -0.95
CA ARG A 133 6.63 10.50 -0.48
C ARG A 133 6.86 9.29 0.40
N ALA A 134 7.97 8.63 0.17
CA ALA A 134 8.44 7.57 1.05
C ALA A 134 9.90 7.79 1.40
N ARG A 135 10.27 7.37 2.60
CA ARG A 135 11.64 7.42 3.11
C ARG A 135 12.05 6.08 3.64
N THR A 136 13.31 5.75 3.49
CA THR A 136 13.90 4.56 4.08
C THR A 136 15.36 4.81 4.41
N THR A 137 15.90 4.00 5.32
CA THR A 137 17.33 4.03 5.61
C THR A 137 18.07 3.16 4.61
N LEU A 138 19.09 3.73 3.97
CA LEU A 138 20.08 3.00 3.20
C LEU A 138 21.22 2.64 4.14
N VAL A 139 21.52 1.34 4.27
CA VAL A 139 22.67 0.86 5.02
C VAL A 139 23.65 0.26 4.03
N ILE A 140 24.77 0.96 3.82
CA ILE A 140 25.81 0.53 2.89
C ILE A 140 26.85 -0.26 3.69
N GLY A 141 26.86 -1.57 3.49
CA GLY A 141 27.90 -2.46 3.98
C GLY A 141 29.03 -2.58 2.96
N GLN A 142 29.27 -3.80 2.49
CA GLN A 142 30.32 -4.10 1.49
C GLN A 142 29.80 -3.95 0.04
N ASP A 143 28.47 -4.07 -0.18
CA ASP A 143 27.85 -4.02 -1.51
C ASP A 143 26.78 -2.91 -1.58
N ILE A 144 27.12 -1.86 -2.31
CA ILE A 144 26.23 -0.71 -2.53
C ILE A 144 25.05 -1.08 -3.43
N VAL A 145 25.25 -1.94 -4.42
CA VAL A 145 24.19 -2.32 -5.38
C VAL A 145 23.06 -3.08 -4.69
N THR A 146 23.42 -4.01 -3.82
CA THR A 146 22.43 -4.73 -3.00
C THR A 146 21.71 -3.76 -2.06
N ALA A 147 22.43 -2.87 -1.41
CA ALA A 147 21.85 -1.88 -0.50
C ALA A 147 20.85 -0.94 -1.22
N GLU A 148 21.18 -0.47 -2.41
CA GLU A 148 20.28 0.36 -3.24
C GLU A 148 19.05 -0.41 -3.70
N ARG A 149 19.21 -1.68 -4.09
CA ARG A 149 18.07 -2.53 -4.49
C ARG A 149 17.11 -2.76 -3.34
N ASP A 150 17.61 -3.05 -2.16
CA ASP A 150 16.81 -3.26 -0.95
C ASP A 150 16.11 -1.97 -0.52
N ALA A 151 16.80 -0.84 -0.57
CA ALA A 151 16.22 0.47 -0.30
C ALA A 151 15.09 0.79 -1.31
N SER A 152 15.32 0.55 -2.59
CA SER A 152 14.31 0.73 -3.65
C SER A 152 13.06 -0.12 -3.40
N GLY A 153 13.24 -1.38 -2.99
CA GLY A 153 12.13 -2.26 -2.62
C GLY A 153 11.30 -1.72 -1.47
N ARG A 154 11.95 -1.27 -0.38
CA ARG A 154 11.26 -0.68 0.78
C ARG A 154 10.56 0.64 0.47
N LEU A 155 11.18 1.52 -0.34
CA LEU A 155 10.55 2.76 -0.79
C LEU A 155 9.30 2.48 -1.62
N ALA A 156 9.40 1.57 -2.58
CA ALA A 156 8.28 1.21 -3.44
C ALA A 156 7.13 0.57 -2.65
N ASP A 157 7.45 -0.27 -1.65
CA ASP A 157 6.45 -0.87 -0.76
C ASP A 157 5.71 0.17 0.09
N ALA A 158 6.44 1.13 0.66
CA ALA A 158 5.85 2.23 1.43
C ALA A 158 4.96 3.14 0.55
N LEU A 159 5.39 3.46 -0.67
CA LEU A 159 4.59 4.23 -1.63
C LEU A 159 3.33 3.47 -2.05
N ALA A 160 3.46 2.16 -2.33
CA ALA A 160 2.34 1.32 -2.75
C ALA A 160 1.21 1.30 -1.71
N ARG A 161 1.57 1.14 -0.42
CA ARG A 161 0.58 1.21 0.66
C ARG A 161 -0.16 2.53 0.70
N GLN A 162 0.55 3.66 0.60
CA GLN A 162 -0.09 4.99 0.59
C GLN A 162 -1.05 5.16 -0.60
N VAL A 163 -0.64 4.72 -1.79
CA VAL A 163 -1.47 4.81 -3.00
C VAL A 163 -2.74 3.97 -2.86
N VAL A 164 -2.62 2.73 -2.39
CA VAL A 164 -3.77 1.83 -2.23
C VAL A 164 -4.69 2.31 -1.11
N ASP A 165 -4.16 2.74 0.03
CA ASP A 165 -4.94 3.30 1.13
C ASP A 165 -5.75 4.53 0.67
N ASP A 166 -5.15 5.42 -0.11
CA ASP A 166 -5.83 6.57 -0.67
C ASP A 166 -6.95 6.17 -1.64
N MET A 167 -6.71 5.14 -2.47
CA MET A 167 -7.73 4.60 -3.37
C MET A 167 -8.93 4.03 -2.60
N LEU A 168 -8.70 3.37 -1.47
CA LEU A 168 -9.76 2.83 -0.62
C LEU A 168 -10.61 3.94 0.03
N ASN A 169 -9.98 5.09 0.29
CA ASN A 169 -10.59 6.23 0.97
C ASN A 169 -11.12 7.32 0.01
N LEU A 170 -11.07 7.09 -1.31
CA LEU A 170 -11.67 8.00 -2.27
C LEU A 170 -13.18 8.14 -2.04
N LYS A 171 -13.67 9.34 -2.28
CA LYS A 171 -15.12 9.59 -2.38
C LYS A 171 -15.55 9.21 -3.81
N TRP A 172 -16.02 7.99 -3.93
CA TRP A 172 -16.48 7.40 -5.20
C TRP A 172 -17.79 8.01 -5.67
#